data_4730962addd4705db10d550f2975a977
#
_entry.id   4730962addd4705db10d550f2975a977
#
_cell.length_a   1.000
_cell.length_b   1.000
_cell.length_c   1.000
_cell.angle_alpha   90.00
_cell.angle_beta   90.00
_cell.angle_gamma   90.00
#
_symmetry.space_group_name_H-M   'P 1'
#
loop_
_entity.id
_entity.type
_entity.pdbx_description
1 polymer ?
#
loop_
_entity_poly.entity_id
_entity_poly.type
_entity_poly.pdbx_seq_one_letter_code
_entity_poly.pdbx_strand_id
1 'polypeptide(L)'
;MKKLIKKYLSGKGSDEEHRDLLGWMREGRHREKFQDVKKEWESEALSEDMPDQSNDAWNIMQKVILEDTQRELRKSTRYLKVFQYAAVLVAFFFVAGISAKMLGLQFNSNHQYSIIKADAGQIANVVLPDSSEVWLNSGSYIKYSNDFASSNRNVELYGEAYFRVKKNKKLPFLVTGSPIHVKVLGTKFNVSAYPEDNLFKVTLEEGSVKVYSEIYDGIDKEIKPGELASFNKKNKTLFVKDVNVDLHTSWKDGILNIYNLSLEEVAVKLDKRYNQKFEVDEDVKKLQYTYTIKNESLFDILKLMETITPIEAVQEGDVIRIKKNN
;
A
#
# COMPACT_ATOMS: atom_id res chain seq x y z
N MET A 1 67.16 18.52 -24.38
CA MET A 1 66.40 19.81 -24.33
C MET A 1 67.22 21.03 -24.73
N LYS A 2 68.38 21.35 -24.16
CA LYS A 2 69.19 22.55 -24.55
C LYS A 2 69.49 22.60 -26.05
N LYS A 3 69.89 21.46 -26.67
CA LYS A 3 70.13 21.35 -28.10
C LYS A 3 68.89 21.54 -28.97
N LEU A 4 67.71 21.05 -28.46
CA LEU A 4 66.40 21.21 -29.12
C LEU A 4 65.94 22.68 -29.09
N ILE A 5 66.14 23.36 -27.96
CA ILE A 5 65.88 24.78 -27.79
C ILE A 5 66.73 25.64 -28.77
N LYS A 6 68.07 25.39 -28.79
CA LYS A 6 68.97 26.11 -29.72
C LYS A 6 68.60 25.81 -31.16
N LYS A 7 68.24 24.59 -31.55
CA LYS A 7 67.80 24.20 -32.90
C LYS A 7 66.48 24.92 -33.30
N TYR A 8 65.52 25.02 -32.32
CA TYR A 8 64.29 25.78 -32.49
C TYR A 8 64.57 27.27 -32.73
N LEU A 9 65.40 27.91 -31.89
CA LEU A 9 65.74 29.33 -31.97
C LEU A 9 66.49 29.65 -33.25
N SER A 10 67.19 28.69 -33.84
CA SER A 10 67.91 28.85 -35.14
C SER A 10 67.06 28.53 -36.39
N GLY A 11 65.72 28.25 -36.19
CA GLY A 11 64.80 27.95 -37.30
C GLY A 11 65.03 26.63 -38.02
N LYS A 12 65.86 25.70 -37.45
CA LYS A 12 66.27 24.45 -38.11
C LYS A 12 65.52 23.23 -37.56
N GLY A 13 64.49 23.42 -36.74
CA GLY A 13 63.70 22.33 -36.14
C GLY A 13 62.65 21.77 -37.06
N SER A 14 62.30 20.46 -36.95
CA SER A 14 61.17 19.84 -37.63
C SER A 14 59.88 20.12 -36.83
N ASP A 15 58.71 19.95 -37.49
CA ASP A 15 57.38 20.12 -36.85
C ASP A 15 57.15 19.18 -35.67
N GLU A 16 57.77 18.00 -35.64
CA GLU A 16 57.72 17.04 -34.57
C GLU A 16 58.57 17.51 -33.37
N GLU A 17 59.78 18.00 -33.62
CA GLU A 17 60.65 18.61 -32.63
C GLU A 17 60.02 19.88 -32.00
N HIS A 18 59.30 20.67 -32.81
CA HIS A 18 58.54 21.82 -32.31
C HIS A 18 57.42 21.41 -31.35
N ARG A 19 56.66 20.35 -31.68
CA ARG A 19 55.62 19.80 -30.78
C ARG A 19 56.16 19.29 -29.47
N ASP A 20 57.26 18.56 -29.51
CA ASP A 20 57.92 18.03 -28.32
C ASP A 20 58.42 19.14 -27.39
N LEU A 21 58.97 20.21 -27.99
CA LEU A 21 59.42 21.37 -27.22
C LEU A 21 58.24 22.10 -26.58
N LEU A 22 57.14 22.27 -27.31
CA LEU A 22 55.92 22.90 -26.81
C LEU A 22 55.27 22.05 -25.66
N GLY A 23 55.28 20.72 -25.82
CA GLY A 23 54.85 19.78 -24.76
C GLY A 23 55.68 19.94 -23.49
N TRP A 24 57.01 19.98 -23.62
CA TRP A 24 57.90 20.18 -22.52
C TRP A 24 57.76 21.53 -21.82
N MET A 25 57.49 22.59 -22.55
CA MET A 25 57.28 23.95 -22.03
C MET A 25 55.95 24.13 -21.27
N ARG A 26 54.97 23.27 -21.48
CA ARG A 26 53.68 23.28 -20.73
C ARG A 26 53.88 22.99 -19.25
N GLU A 27 54.88 22.28 -18.86
CA GLU A 27 55.21 22.08 -17.45
C GLU A 27 55.89 23.36 -16.90
N GLY A 28 55.16 24.11 -16.07
CA GLY A 28 55.55 25.44 -15.62
C GLY A 28 56.96 25.65 -15.12
N ARG A 29 57.64 24.57 -14.62
CA ARG A 29 59.03 24.56 -14.16
C ARG A 29 60.05 24.67 -15.28
N HIS A 30 59.68 24.49 -16.54
CA HIS A 30 60.59 24.46 -17.67
C HIS A 30 60.73 25.83 -18.37
N ARG A 31 59.87 26.79 -18.06
CA ARG A 31 59.91 28.15 -18.60
C ARG A 31 61.20 28.91 -18.27
N GLU A 32 61.64 28.79 -17.02
CA GLU A 32 62.90 29.43 -16.60
C GLU A 32 64.08 28.83 -17.35
N LYS A 33 64.14 27.49 -17.47
CA LYS A 33 65.20 26.82 -18.24
C LYS A 33 65.22 27.19 -19.72
N PHE A 34 64.05 27.43 -20.30
CA PHE A 34 63.95 27.91 -21.67
C PHE A 34 64.53 29.34 -21.81
N GLN A 35 64.16 30.22 -20.86
CA GLN A 35 64.65 31.59 -20.84
C GLN A 35 66.18 31.65 -20.65
N ASP A 36 66.73 30.81 -19.81
CA ASP A 36 68.17 30.76 -19.60
C ASP A 36 68.91 30.32 -20.83
N VAL A 37 68.45 29.28 -21.54
CA VAL A 37 69.04 28.81 -22.78
C VAL A 37 68.88 29.82 -23.90
N LYS A 38 67.73 30.57 -23.92
CA LYS A 38 67.48 31.63 -24.88
C LYS A 38 68.48 32.77 -24.64
N LYS A 39 68.71 33.23 -23.41
CA LYS A 39 69.68 34.29 -23.11
C LYS A 39 71.11 33.86 -23.48
N GLU A 40 71.50 32.62 -23.22
CA GLU A 40 72.78 32.09 -23.64
C GLU A 40 72.95 32.09 -25.17
N TRP A 41 71.92 31.63 -25.89
CA TRP A 41 71.91 31.64 -27.35
C TRP A 41 71.90 33.06 -27.93
N GLU A 42 71.15 34.00 -27.37
CA GLU A 42 71.16 35.42 -27.78
C GLU A 42 72.55 36.03 -27.57
N SER A 43 73.25 35.70 -26.48
CA SER A 43 74.59 36.16 -26.21
C SER A 43 75.65 35.59 -27.21
N GLU A 44 75.44 34.32 -27.61
CA GLU A 44 76.27 33.64 -28.63
C GLU A 44 75.95 34.23 -30.07
N ALA A 45 74.68 34.53 -30.34
CA ALA A 45 74.20 35.04 -31.61
C ALA A 45 74.58 36.52 -31.85
N LEU A 46 74.74 37.35 -30.84
CA LEU A 46 75.21 38.74 -30.93
C LEU A 46 76.66 38.88 -31.37
N SER A 47 77.39 37.75 -31.41
CA SER A 47 78.74 37.70 -31.92
C SER A 47 78.80 37.36 -33.43
N GLU A 48 77.73 37.02 -34.11
CA GLU A 48 77.62 36.75 -35.54
C GLU A 48 76.35 37.51 -36.06
N ASP A 49 76.51 38.21 -37.17
CA ASP A 49 75.46 39.01 -37.86
C ASP A 49 74.29 38.10 -38.32
N MET A 50 73.26 37.90 -37.44
CA MET A 50 72.12 37.02 -37.71
C MET A 50 70.84 37.83 -37.97
N PRO A 51 70.00 37.45 -38.93
CA PRO A 51 68.83 38.20 -39.32
C PRO A 51 67.67 38.04 -38.26
N ASP A 52 66.79 39.00 -38.23
CA ASP A 52 65.67 39.23 -37.27
C ASP A 52 64.56 38.16 -37.16
N GLN A 53 64.86 36.88 -37.50
CA GLN A 53 63.96 35.75 -37.53
C GLN A 53 63.57 35.23 -36.13
N SER A 54 64.23 35.63 -35.04
CA SER A 54 64.01 35.13 -33.69
C SER A 54 62.72 35.70 -33.06
N ASN A 55 62.35 36.92 -33.40
CA ASN A 55 61.16 37.59 -32.90
C ASN A 55 59.89 37.03 -33.56
N ASP A 56 59.91 36.67 -34.79
CA ASP A 56 58.77 36.07 -35.49
C ASP A 56 58.49 34.66 -35.00
N ALA A 57 59.49 33.83 -34.74
CA ALA A 57 59.36 32.53 -34.18
C ALA A 57 58.76 32.56 -32.73
N TRP A 58 59.17 33.56 -31.95
CA TRP A 58 58.63 33.78 -30.60
C TRP A 58 57.15 34.20 -30.61
N ASN A 59 56.80 35.12 -31.51
CA ASN A 59 55.43 35.60 -31.70
C ASN A 59 54.49 34.49 -32.16
N ILE A 60 54.91 33.63 -33.06
CA ILE A 60 54.17 32.45 -33.53
C ILE A 60 53.93 31.47 -32.37
N MET A 61 54.98 31.20 -31.57
CA MET A 61 54.88 30.31 -30.42
C MET A 61 53.94 30.81 -29.35
N GLN A 62 53.98 32.12 -28.99
CA GLN A 62 53.03 32.73 -28.07
C GLN A 62 51.59 32.62 -28.58
N LYS A 63 51.37 32.83 -29.88
CA LYS A 63 50.05 32.72 -30.48
C LYS A 63 49.51 31.30 -30.40
N VAL A 64 50.30 30.28 -30.67
CA VAL A 64 49.91 28.87 -30.59
C VAL A 64 49.59 28.45 -29.14
N ILE A 65 50.40 28.89 -28.17
CA ILE A 65 50.15 28.61 -26.75
C ILE A 65 48.85 29.27 -26.27
N LEU A 66 48.58 30.51 -26.68
CA LEU A 66 47.37 31.25 -26.36
C LEU A 66 46.11 30.60 -26.98
N GLU A 67 46.20 30.21 -28.24
CA GLU A 67 45.09 29.55 -28.94
C GLU A 67 44.75 28.19 -28.32
N ASP A 68 45.73 27.40 -27.96
CA ASP A 68 45.53 26.07 -27.34
C ASP A 68 44.98 26.20 -25.92
N THR A 69 45.46 27.17 -25.13
CA THR A 69 44.96 27.48 -23.80
C THR A 69 43.49 27.96 -23.85
N GLN A 70 43.16 28.81 -24.83
CA GLN A 70 41.78 29.24 -25.06
C GLN A 70 40.87 28.10 -25.51
N ARG A 71 41.36 27.14 -26.27
CA ARG A 71 40.62 25.95 -26.70
C ARG A 71 40.26 25.05 -25.55
N GLU A 72 41.18 24.79 -24.61
CA GLU A 72 40.94 24.03 -23.39
C GLU A 72 39.96 24.74 -22.45
N LEU A 73 40.10 26.04 -22.27
CA LEU A 73 39.17 26.85 -21.48
C LEU A 73 37.75 26.86 -22.07
N ARG A 74 37.62 26.95 -23.43
CA ARG A 74 36.31 26.85 -24.08
C ARG A 74 35.66 25.48 -23.94
N LYS A 75 36.41 24.38 -23.91
CA LYS A 75 35.89 23.05 -23.62
C LYS A 75 35.39 22.96 -22.17
N SER A 76 36.20 23.38 -21.21
CA SER A 76 35.85 23.37 -19.78
C SER A 76 34.58 24.21 -19.51
N THR A 77 34.48 25.40 -20.10
CA THR A 77 33.27 26.25 -19.91
C THR A 77 32.02 25.67 -20.58
N ARG A 78 32.16 24.91 -21.67
CA ARG A 78 31.02 24.18 -22.26
C ARG A 78 30.52 23.06 -21.32
N TYR A 79 31.42 22.28 -20.76
CA TYR A 79 31.04 21.24 -19.75
C TYR A 79 30.39 21.87 -18.55
N LEU A 80 30.91 22.97 -18.02
CA LEU A 80 30.30 23.70 -16.90
C LEU A 80 28.87 24.17 -17.21
N LYS A 81 28.65 24.72 -18.42
CA LYS A 81 27.31 25.15 -18.86
C LYS A 81 26.33 23.95 -18.95
N VAL A 82 26.77 22.84 -19.54
CA VAL A 82 25.95 21.62 -19.63
C VAL A 82 25.61 21.13 -18.25
N PHE A 83 26.56 21.13 -17.32
CA PHE A 83 26.32 20.71 -15.92
C PHE A 83 25.36 21.65 -15.18
N GLN A 84 25.47 22.96 -15.42
CA GLN A 84 24.53 23.95 -14.87
C GLN A 84 23.10 23.73 -15.39
N TYR A 85 22.90 23.49 -16.68
CA TYR A 85 21.58 23.20 -17.24
C TYR A 85 21.02 21.89 -16.72
N ALA A 86 21.84 20.86 -16.58
CA ALA A 86 21.43 19.59 -15.99
C ALA A 86 20.99 19.76 -14.53
N ALA A 87 21.75 20.53 -13.74
CA ALA A 87 21.40 20.82 -12.34
C ALA A 87 20.08 21.59 -12.23
N VAL A 88 19.84 22.57 -13.10
CA VAL A 88 18.58 23.33 -13.15
C VAL A 88 17.41 22.41 -13.51
N LEU A 89 17.58 21.51 -14.47
CA LEU A 89 16.54 20.53 -14.85
C LEU A 89 16.21 19.59 -13.68
N VAL A 90 17.21 19.07 -12.99
CA VAL A 90 17.00 18.22 -11.81
C VAL A 90 16.26 18.98 -10.71
N ALA A 91 16.68 20.23 -10.43
CA ALA A 91 16.00 21.08 -9.45
C ALA A 91 14.54 21.37 -9.86
N PHE A 92 14.30 21.62 -11.15
CA PHE A 92 12.94 21.84 -11.67
C PHE A 92 12.05 20.60 -11.47
N PHE A 93 12.52 19.41 -11.82
CA PHE A 93 11.74 18.17 -11.59
C PHE A 93 11.53 17.88 -10.11
N PHE A 94 12.51 18.19 -9.27
CA PHE A 94 12.38 18.05 -7.84
C PHE A 94 11.32 18.99 -7.25
N VAL A 95 11.35 20.27 -7.63
CA VAL A 95 10.34 21.26 -7.22
C VAL A 95 8.97 20.91 -7.81
N ALA A 96 8.90 20.51 -9.08
CA ALA A 96 7.66 20.08 -9.71
C ALA A 96 7.06 18.86 -9.02
N GLY A 97 7.88 17.88 -8.62
CA GLY A 97 7.45 16.72 -7.86
C GLY A 97 6.89 17.07 -6.48
N ILE A 98 7.57 17.98 -5.77
CA ILE A 98 7.08 18.49 -4.46
C ILE A 98 5.77 19.27 -4.65
N SER A 99 5.70 20.14 -5.66
CA SER A 99 4.50 20.94 -5.96
C SER A 99 3.32 20.06 -6.35
N ALA A 100 3.54 19.03 -7.17
CA ALA A 100 2.51 18.04 -7.51
C ALA A 100 1.96 17.32 -6.27
N LYS A 101 2.84 16.96 -5.34
CA LYS A 101 2.46 16.35 -4.06
C LYS A 101 1.70 17.34 -3.16
N MET A 102 2.12 18.60 -3.09
CA MET A 102 1.43 19.65 -2.30
C MET A 102 0.08 20.06 -2.88
N LEU A 103 -0.05 20.07 -4.22
CA LEU A 103 -1.31 20.37 -4.91
C LEU A 103 -2.28 19.17 -4.92
N GLY A 104 -1.93 18.07 -4.26
CA GLY A 104 -2.80 16.88 -4.20
C GLY A 104 -3.06 16.26 -5.57
N LEU A 105 -2.20 16.49 -6.56
CA LEU A 105 -2.23 15.76 -7.82
C LEU A 105 -1.85 14.30 -7.52
N GLN A 106 -2.76 13.61 -6.86
CA GLN A 106 -2.69 12.17 -6.78
C GLN A 106 -2.83 11.64 -8.21
N PHE A 107 -1.80 11.02 -8.71
CA PHE A 107 -1.98 10.10 -9.83
C PHE A 107 -3.09 9.14 -9.40
N ASN A 108 -4.21 9.23 -10.11
CA ASN A 108 -5.39 8.42 -9.85
C ASN A 108 -4.95 6.96 -10.04
N SER A 109 -4.49 6.35 -8.96
CA SER A 109 -4.29 4.91 -8.94
C SER A 109 -5.69 4.35 -9.13
N ASN A 110 -5.97 3.75 -10.27
CA ASN A 110 -7.14 2.93 -10.47
C ASN A 110 -7.14 1.91 -9.32
N HIS A 111 -7.88 2.24 -8.25
CA HIS A 111 -8.04 1.34 -7.12
C HIS A 111 -8.79 0.12 -7.64
N GLN A 112 -8.06 -0.91 -8.00
CA GLN A 112 -8.64 -2.21 -8.25
C GLN A 112 -8.99 -2.82 -6.90
N TYR A 113 -10.14 -3.47 -6.83
CA TYR A 113 -10.64 -4.13 -5.64
C TYR A 113 -10.78 -5.61 -5.90
N SER A 114 -10.44 -6.42 -4.90
CA SER A 114 -10.75 -7.84 -4.85
C SER A 114 -12.02 -8.03 -4.04
N ILE A 115 -12.93 -8.86 -4.53
CA ILE A 115 -14.17 -9.22 -3.84
C ILE A 115 -14.18 -10.74 -3.68
N ILE A 116 -14.40 -11.20 -2.44
CA ILE A 116 -14.55 -12.60 -2.09
C ILE A 116 -15.94 -12.79 -1.51
N LYS A 117 -16.68 -13.76 -2.02
CA LYS A 117 -18.08 -14.03 -1.66
C LYS A 117 -18.26 -15.45 -1.15
N ALA A 118 -19.19 -15.61 -0.21
CA ALA A 118 -19.83 -16.87 0.11
C ALA A 118 -21.26 -16.83 -0.44
N ASP A 119 -21.65 -17.82 -1.24
CA ASP A 119 -23.01 -17.90 -1.77
C ASP A 119 -24.01 -18.20 -0.65
N ALA A 120 -25.29 -17.98 -0.92
CA ALA A 120 -26.35 -18.29 0.02
C ALA A 120 -26.33 -19.77 0.42
N GLY A 121 -26.42 -20.06 1.70
CA GLY A 121 -26.31 -21.41 2.30
C GLY A 121 -24.88 -21.97 2.41
N GLN A 122 -23.85 -21.19 2.03
CA GLN A 122 -22.45 -21.64 2.05
C GLN A 122 -21.61 -20.85 3.05
N ILE A 123 -20.51 -21.47 3.48
CA ILE A 123 -19.46 -20.83 4.26
C ILE A 123 -18.19 -20.86 3.42
N ALA A 124 -17.52 -19.74 3.25
CA ALA A 124 -16.23 -19.64 2.59
C ALA A 124 -15.12 -19.32 3.59
N ASN A 125 -13.98 -19.98 3.47
CA ASN A 125 -12.78 -19.67 4.24
C ASN A 125 -11.72 -19.13 3.28
N VAL A 126 -11.07 -18.01 3.63
CA VAL A 126 -10.06 -17.35 2.82
C VAL A 126 -8.91 -16.84 3.67
N VAL A 127 -7.70 -16.93 3.10
CA VAL A 127 -6.49 -16.31 3.67
C VAL A 127 -6.20 -15.04 2.88
N LEU A 128 -6.17 -13.91 3.59
CA LEU A 128 -5.87 -12.61 3.01
C LEU A 128 -4.36 -12.43 2.77
N PRO A 129 -3.94 -11.44 1.94
CA PRO A 129 -2.53 -11.19 1.63
C PRO A 129 -1.64 -10.90 2.86
N ASP A 130 -2.20 -10.41 3.96
CA ASP A 130 -1.50 -10.19 5.24
C ASP A 130 -1.38 -11.46 6.11
N SER A 131 -1.87 -12.59 5.60
CA SER A 131 -2.00 -13.89 6.30
C SER A 131 -3.04 -13.89 7.41
N SER A 132 -3.98 -12.94 7.42
CA SER A 132 -5.20 -13.05 8.22
C SER A 132 -6.17 -14.05 7.58
N GLU A 133 -6.89 -14.79 8.40
CA GLU A 133 -7.89 -15.75 7.95
C GLU A 133 -9.28 -15.18 8.19
N VAL A 134 -10.17 -15.36 7.21
CA VAL A 134 -11.55 -14.88 7.25
C VAL A 134 -12.49 -16.00 6.87
N TRP A 135 -13.49 -16.27 7.70
CA TRP A 135 -14.64 -17.10 7.36
C TRP A 135 -15.81 -16.18 7.01
N LEU A 136 -16.41 -16.37 5.88
CA LEU A 136 -17.59 -15.66 5.42
C LEU A 136 -18.81 -16.55 5.61
N ASN A 137 -19.84 -16.04 6.28
CA ASN A 137 -21.11 -16.74 6.44
C ASN A 137 -21.97 -16.61 5.17
N SER A 138 -23.05 -17.34 5.13
CA SER A 138 -24.02 -17.37 4.03
C SER A 138 -24.39 -15.98 3.50
N GLY A 139 -24.29 -15.81 2.17
CA GLY A 139 -24.66 -14.57 1.47
C GLY A 139 -23.75 -13.38 1.78
N SER A 140 -22.57 -13.61 2.37
CA SER A 140 -21.65 -12.55 2.78
C SER A 140 -20.53 -12.34 1.79
N TYR A 141 -19.97 -11.12 1.75
CA TYR A 141 -18.76 -10.85 1.01
C TYR A 141 -17.88 -9.83 1.72
N ILE A 142 -16.61 -9.90 1.40
CA ILE A 142 -15.62 -8.86 1.74
C ILE A 142 -15.04 -8.25 0.47
N LYS A 143 -14.72 -6.95 0.56
CA LYS A 143 -14.05 -6.21 -0.49
C LYS A 143 -12.83 -5.49 0.10
N TYR A 144 -11.69 -5.59 -0.57
CA TYR A 144 -10.46 -4.91 -0.18
C TYR A 144 -9.68 -4.44 -1.42
N SER A 145 -8.84 -3.42 -1.25
CA SER A 145 -8.04 -2.83 -2.34
C SER A 145 -6.78 -3.64 -2.65
N ASN A 146 -6.23 -3.48 -3.84
CA ASN A 146 -5.00 -4.17 -4.26
C ASN A 146 -3.76 -3.76 -3.45
N ASP A 147 -3.80 -2.62 -2.78
CA ASP A 147 -2.74 -2.15 -1.87
C ASP A 147 -2.93 -2.67 -0.42
N PHE A 148 -3.92 -3.56 -0.21
CA PHE A 148 -4.09 -4.28 1.05
C PHE A 148 -2.80 -5.02 1.44
N ALA A 149 -2.46 -5.00 2.72
CA ALA A 149 -1.24 -5.51 3.35
C ALA A 149 0.05 -4.70 3.05
N SER A 150 0.08 -3.84 2.05
CA SER A 150 1.22 -2.97 1.73
C SER A 150 1.12 -1.59 2.37
N SER A 151 0.00 -0.89 2.19
CA SER A 151 -0.25 0.46 2.71
C SER A 151 -1.38 0.52 3.73
N ASN A 152 -2.34 -0.41 3.66
CA ASN A 152 -3.49 -0.50 4.54
C ASN A 152 -3.92 -1.96 4.78
N ARG A 153 -4.83 -2.18 5.75
CA ARG A 153 -5.53 -3.45 5.97
C ARG A 153 -7.03 -3.19 6.15
N ASN A 154 -7.61 -2.51 5.16
CA ASN A 154 -9.02 -2.12 5.18
C ASN A 154 -9.86 -3.11 4.40
N VAL A 155 -10.94 -3.57 5.01
CA VAL A 155 -11.90 -4.51 4.45
C VAL A 155 -13.30 -3.93 4.61
N GLU A 156 -14.06 -3.86 3.53
CA GLU A 156 -15.50 -3.61 3.56
C GLU A 156 -16.22 -4.95 3.71
N LEU A 157 -17.09 -5.07 4.70
CA LEU A 157 -17.88 -6.27 4.97
C LEU A 157 -19.35 -6.03 4.65
N TYR A 158 -19.94 -6.96 3.92
CA TYR A 158 -21.37 -7.17 3.79
C TYR A 158 -21.72 -8.54 4.36
N GLY A 159 -22.70 -8.61 5.25
CA GLY A 159 -23.11 -9.85 5.88
C GLY A 159 -22.34 -10.17 7.16
N GLU A 160 -21.98 -11.42 7.37
CA GLU A 160 -21.32 -11.87 8.59
C GLU A 160 -19.98 -12.54 8.30
N ALA A 161 -18.95 -12.17 9.05
CA ALA A 161 -17.64 -12.76 8.94
C ALA A 161 -16.97 -12.93 10.31
N TYR A 162 -16.26 -14.05 10.45
CA TYR A 162 -15.33 -14.26 11.54
C TYR A 162 -13.90 -14.02 11.04
N PHE A 163 -13.15 -13.25 11.82
CA PHE A 163 -11.80 -12.83 11.52
C PHE A 163 -10.79 -13.39 12.52
N ARG A 164 -9.72 -13.99 12.02
CA ARG A 164 -8.50 -14.29 12.77
C ARG A 164 -7.39 -13.43 12.21
N VAL A 165 -7.25 -12.22 12.76
CA VAL A 165 -6.33 -11.21 12.24
C VAL A 165 -4.93 -11.44 12.75
N LYS A 166 -3.95 -11.46 11.82
CA LYS A 166 -2.52 -11.54 12.15
C LYS A 166 -2.06 -10.27 12.87
N LYS A 167 -1.34 -10.45 13.98
CA LYS A 167 -0.88 -9.34 14.83
C LYS A 167 0.09 -8.43 14.08
N ASN A 168 -0.28 -7.14 13.96
CA ASN A 168 0.57 -6.09 13.41
C ASN A 168 0.20 -4.73 14.06
N LYS A 169 1.03 -4.28 14.99
CA LYS A 169 0.81 -3.00 15.71
C LYS A 169 1.05 -1.77 14.84
N LYS A 170 1.86 -1.89 13.77
CA LYS A 170 2.22 -0.75 12.91
C LYS A 170 1.15 -0.45 11.86
N LEU A 171 0.41 -1.47 11.42
CA LEU A 171 -0.63 -1.35 10.41
C LEU A 171 -1.93 -1.98 10.95
N PRO A 172 -2.85 -1.18 11.52
CA PRO A 172 -4.13 -1.67 12.03
C PRO A 172 -4.98 -2.35 10.94
N PHE A 173 -5.78 -3.34 11.33
CA PHE A 173 -6.80 -3.94 10.48
C PHE A 173 -8.14 -3.27 10.75
N LEU A 174 -8.81 -2.83 9.69
CA LEU A 174 -10.08 -2.11 9.76
C LEU A 174 -11.16 -2.88 9.01
N VAL A 175 -12.26 -3.23 9.70
CA VAL A 175 -13.48 -3.73 9.07
C VAL A 175 -14.52 -2.63 9.06
N THR A 176 -15.00 -2.28 7.86
CA THR A 176 -16.07 -1.31 7.66
C THR A 176 -17.37 -2.03 7.32
N GLY A 177 -18.36 -1.91 8.19
CA GLY A 177 -19.75 -2.31 7.92
C GLY A 177 -20.65 -1.11 8.17
N SER A 178 -20.67 -0.17 7.21
CA SER A 178 -21.30 1.15 7.35
C SER A 178 -22.62 1.11 8.16
N PRO A 179 -22.79 1.97 9.18
CA PRO A 179 -21.96 3.14 9.54
C PRO A 179 -20.94 2.88 10.67
N ILE A 180 -20.66 1.64 11.00
CA ILE A 180 -19.78 1.24 12.09
C ILE A 180 -18.47 0.72 11.56
N HIS A 181 -17.39 1.08 12.23
CA HIS A 181 -16.03 0.63 11.96
C HIS A 181 -15.48 -0.19 13.12
N VAL A 182 -14.74 -1.23 12.80
CA VAL A 182 -14.11 -2.16 13.75
C VAL A 182 -12.61 -2.15 13.50
N LYS A 183 -11.82 -1.66 14.47
CA LYS A 183 -10.38 -1.54 14.37
C LYS A 183 -9.69 -2.50 15.31
N VAL A 184 -8.73 -3.27 14.80
CA VAL A 184 -7.98 -4.28 15.57
C VAL A 184 -6.49 -4.27 15.20
N LEU A 185 -5.65 -4.88 16.07
CA LEU A 185 -4.20 -5.00 15.83
C LEU A 185 -3.72 -6.46 15.70
N GLY A 186 -4.58 -7.43 15.99
CA GLY A 186 -4.28 -8.87 16.00
C GLY A 186 -5.23 -9.58 16.97
N THR A 187 -6.38 -9.99 16.47
CA THR A 187 -7.58 -10.25 17.27
C THR A 187 -8.40 -11.34 16.59
N LYS A 188 -9.12 -12.15 17.38
CA LYS A 188 -10.13 -13.08 16.89
C LYS A 188 -11.51 -12.53 17.27
N PHE A 189 -12.36 -12.29 16.28
CA PHE A 189 -13.66 -11.68 16.50
C PHE A 189 -14.64 -12.00 15.36
N ASN A 190 -15.93 -11.89 15.67
CA ASN A 190 -17.02 -12.01 14.70
C ASN A 190 -17.68 -10.65 14.46
N VAL A 191 -18.03 -10.35 13.22
CA VAL A 191 -18.83 -9.17 12.84
C VAL A 191 -20.04 -9.63 12.06
N SER A 192 -21.24 -9.24 12.50
CA SER A 192 -22.49 -9.41 11.76
C SER A 192 -23.03 -8.04 11.35
N ALA A 193 -23.03 -7.78 10.06
CA ALA A 193 -23.30 -6.49 9.43
C ALA A 193 -24.30 -6.61 8.27
N TYR A 194 -25.24 -7.53 8.32
CA TYR A 194 -26.29 -7.66 7.30
C TYR A 194 -27.11 -6.36 7.23
N PRO A 195 -27.32 -5.78 6.05
CA PRO A 195 -28.09 -4.53 5.90
C PRO A 195 -29.52 -4.64 6.39
N GLU A 196 -30.15 -5.78 6.16
CA GLU A 196 -31.53 -6.10 6.56
C GLU A 196 -31.70 -6.27 8.08
N ASP A 197 -30.63 -6.63 8.81
CA ASP A 197 -30.67 -6.77 10.25
C ASP A 197 -30.70 -5.40 10.93
N ASN A 198 -31.52 -5.23 11.96
CA ASN A 198 -31.60 -3.99 12.74
C ASN A 198 -30.36 -3.75 13.61
N LEU A 199 -29.54 -4.77 13.81
CA LEU A 199 -28.37 -4.75 14.70
C LEU A 199 -27.11 -5.03 13.90
N PHE A 200 -26.10 -4.16 14.06
CA PHE A 200 -24.72 -4.45 13.76
C PHE A 200 -24.07 -5.03 15.02
N LYS A 201 -23.44 -6.18 14.93
CA LYS A 201 -22.91 -6.89 16.10
C LYS A 201 -21.43 -7.19 15.93
N VAL A 202 -20.65 -7.02 17.00
CA VAL A 202 -19.25 -7.42 17.09
C VAL A 202 -19.03 -8.24 18.34
N THR A 203 -18.60 -9.48 18.20
CA THR A 203 -18.30 -10.38 19.32
C THR A 203 -16.80 -10.62 19.38
N LEU A 204 -16.18 -10.37 20.52
CA LEU A 204 -14.75 -10.53 20.72
C LEU A 204 -14.43 -11.86 21.41
N GLU A 205 -13.60 -12.68 20.71
CA GLU A 205 -13.09 -13.94 21.25
C GLU A 205 -11.73 -13.76 21.93
N GLU A 206 -10.77 -13.09 21.26
CA GLU A 206 -9.40 -12.92 21.77
C GLU A 206 -8.81 -11.59 21.31
N GLY A 207 -8.09 -10.90 22.18
CA GLY A 207 -7.39 -9.65 21.87
C GLY A 207 -8.14 -8.41 22.34
N SER A 208 -8.18 -7.37 21.51
CA SER A 208 -8.88 -6.10 21.75
C SER A 208 -9.49 -5.60 20.46
N VAL A 209 -10.70 -5.04 20.56
CA VAL A 209 -11.44 -4.46 19.43
C VAL A 209 -11.92 -3.07 19.82
N LYS A 210 -11.63 -2.11 18.94
CA LYS A 210 -12.22 -0.77 19.00
C LYS A 210 -13.38 -0.69 18.01
N VAL A 211 -14.60 -0.42 18.49
CA VAL A 211 -15.82 -0.19 17.70
C VAL A 211 -16.12 1.30 17.72
N TYR A 212 -16.22 1.94 16.55
CA TYR A 212 -16.48 3.37 16.46
C TYR A 212 -17.29 3.74 15.21
N SER A 213 -17.80 4.97 15.19
CA SER A 213 -18.47 5.56 14.03
C SER A 213 -17.87 6.94 13.75
N GLU A 214 -17.74 7.26 12.47
CA GLU A 214 -17.37 8.61 12.02
C GLU A 214 -18.60 9.50 11.77
N ILE A 215 -19.79 8.88 11.76
CA ILE A 215 -21.05 9.55 11.45
C ILE A 215 -21.85 9.87 12.72
N TYR A 216 -21.73 9.03 13.75
CA TYR A 216 -22.50 9.17 14.99
C TYR A 216 -21.58 9.45 16.16
N ASP A 217 -21.72 10.65 16.73
CA ASP A 217 -21.00 11.06 17.91
C ASP A 217 -21.27 10.14 19.13
N GLY A 218 -20.25 9.93 19.96
CA GLY A 218 -20.33 9.12 21.17
C GLY A 218 -20.26 7.61 20.94
N ILE A 219 -20.15 7.15 19.68
CA ILE A 219 -19.87 5.74 19.38
C ILE A 219 -18.37 5.56 19.23
N ASP A 220 -17.72 5.29 20.36
CA ASP A 220 -16.30 4.95 20.46
C ASP A 220 -16.12 4.07 21.70
N LYS A 221 -16.02 2.75 21.48
CA LYS A 221 -15.92 1.75 22.57
C LYS A 221 -14.85 0.74 22.26
N GLU A 222 -14.07 0.44 23.26
CA GLU A 222 -13.18 -0.74 23.28
C GLU A 222 -13.89 -1.87 24.01
N ILE A 223 -13.92 -3.08 23.42
CA ILE A 223 -14.51 -4.28 23.99
C ILE A 223 -13.43 -5.31 24.34
N LYS A 224 -13.73 -6.12 25.35
CA LYS A 224 -12.86 -7.17 25.91
C LYS A 224 -13.29 -8.55 25.44
N PRO A 225 -12.41 -9.56 25.53
CA PRO A 225 -12.80 -10.95 25.26
C PRO A 225 -14.01 -11.38 26.12
N GLY A 226 -14.98 -12.02 25.47
CA GLY A 226 -16.26 -12.39 26.09
C GLY A 226 -17.36 -11.35 25.92
N GLU A 227 -17.09 -10.18 25.35
CA GLU A 227 -18.09 -9.14 25.16
C GLU A 227 -18.64 -9.09 23.72
N LEU A 228 -19.91 -8.69 23.65
CA LEU A 228 -20.66 -8.39 22.43
C LEU A 228 -21.02 -6.90 22.42
N ALA A 229 -20.52 -6.15 21.44
CA ALA A 229 -21.02 -4.82 21.11
C ALA A 229 -22.14 -4.93 20.06
N SER A 230 -23.30 -4.33 20.36
CA SER A 230 -24.46 -4.30 19.47
C SER A 230 -24.87 -2.86 19.19
N PHE A 231 -24.76 -2.44 17.93
CA PHE A 231 -25.26 -1.15 17.48
C PHE A 231 -26.65 -1.29 16.88
N ASN A 232 -27.61 -0.57 17.42
CA ASN A 232 -28.97 -0.53 16.90
C ASN A 232 -29.07 0.56 15.81
N LYS A 233 -29.34 0.14 14.56
CA LYS A 233 -29.41 1.03 13.40
C LYS A 233 -30.60 2.01 13.44
N LYS A 234 -31.69 1.67 14.16
CA LYS A 234 -32.90 2.50 14.26
C LYS A 234 -32.71 3.66 15.22
N ASN A 235 -32.29 3.37 16.45
CA ASN A 235 -32.12 4.38 17.50
C ASN A 235 -30.68 4.87 17.67
N LYS A 236 -29.74 4.35 16.85
CA LYS A 236 -28.33 4.79 16.78
C LYS A 236 -27.59 4.67 18.13
N THR A 237 -27.89 3.64 18.89
CA THR A 237 -27.30 3.38 20.20
C THR A 237 -26.38 2.16 20.15
N LEU A 238 -25.27 2.20 20.88
CA LEU A 238 -24.34 1.09 21.06
C LEU A 238 -24.45 0.55 22.48
N PHE A 239 -24.68 -0.76 22.59
CA PHE A 239 -24.70 -1.50 23.85
C PHE A 239 -23.57 -2.53 23.86
N VAL A 240 -22.98 -2.72 25.04
CA VAL A 240 -21.97 -3.76 25.27
C VAL A 240 -22.45 -4.65 26.40
N LYS A 241 -22.33 -5.97 26.24
CA LYS A 241 -22.70 -6.98 27.26
C LYS A 241 -21.80 -8.19 27.15
N ASP A 242 -21.66 -8.91 28.26
CA ASP A 242 -21.03 -10.23 28.30
C ASP A 242 -21.91 -11.27 27.60
N VAL A 243 -21.26 -12.15 26.85
CA VAL A 243 -21.92 -13.23 26.13
C VAL A 243 -21.08 -14.52 26.11
N ASN A 244 -21.77 -15.64 25.89
CA ASN A 244 -21.08 -16.85 25.49
C ASN A 244 -20.65 -16.68 23.99
N VAL A 245 -19.36 -16.56 23.75
CA VAL A 245 -18.78 -16.30 22.43
C VAL A 245 -19.13 -17.38 21.42
N ASP A 246 -19.21 -18.64 21.86
CA ASP A 246 -19.52 -19.78 20.97
C ASP A 246 -20.90 -19.65 20.30
N LEU A 247 -21.85 -18.99 20.97
CA LEU A 247 -23.16 -18.73 20.36
C LEU A 247 -23.12 -17.84 19.13
N HIS A 248 -22.00 -17.09 18.93
CA HIS A 248 -21.80 -16.14 17.87
C HIS A 248 -20.70 -16.54 16.89
N THR A 249 -19.84 -17.51 17.22
CA THR A 249 -18.66 -17.85 16.44
C THR A 249 -18.62 -19.26 15.89
N SER A 250 -19.36 -20.20 16.51
CA SER A 250 -19.35 -21.64 16.14
C SER A 250 -19.88 -21.93 14.73
N TRP A 251 -20.61 -21.00 14.13
CA TRP A 251 -21.11 -21.16 12.77
C TRP A 251 -19.98 -21.40 11.74
N LYS A 252 -18.78 -20.83 11.96
CA LYS A 252 -17.58 -21.04 11.12
C LYS A 252 -17.13 -22.52 11.07
N ASP A 253 -17.48 -23.27 12.09
CA ASP A 253 -17.19 -24.70 12.24
C ASP A 253 -18.41 -25.56 11.82
N GLY A 254 -19.40 -24.94 11.15
CA GLY A 254 -20.63 -25.61 10.73
C GLY A 254 -21.65 -25.85 11.86
N ILE A 255 -21.42 -25.29 13.04
CA ILE A 255 -22.29 -25.49 14.20
C ILE A 255 -23.18 -24.26 14.39
N LEU A 256 -24.50 -24.44 14.38
CA LEU A 256 -25.47 -23.40 14.63
C LEU A 256 -26.10 -23.59 16.01
N ASN A 257 -25.76 -22.71 16.92
CA ASN A 257 -26.34 -22.70 18.27
C ASN A 257 -27.61 -21.85 18.30
N ILE A 258 -28.70 -22.48 18.71
CA ILE A 258 -29.98 -21.86 19.01
C ILE A 258 -30.09 -21.87 20.55
N TYR A 259 -30.07 -20.73 21.20
CA TYR A 259 -30.15 -20.61 22.64
C TYR A 259 -31.16 -19.55 23.04
N ASN A 260 -32.30 -20.00 23.58
CA ASN A 260 -33.42 -19.16 24.01
C ASN A 260 -33.85 -18.14 22.92
N LEU A 261 -34.01 -18.63 21.68
CA LEU A 261 -34.44 -17.82 20.54
C LEU A 261 -35.90 -18.07 20.22
N SER A 262 -36.64 -17.04 19.87
CA SER A 262 -37.99 -17.16 19.33
C SER A 262 -38.00 -17.92 18.01
N LEU A 263 -39.10 -18.53 17.64
CA LEU A 263 -39.27 -19.24 16.37
C LEU A 263 -38.99 -18.32 15.18
N GLU A 264 -39.37 -17.04 15.26
CA GLU A 264 -39.06 -16.04 14.23
C GLU A 264 -37.54 -15.85 14.09
N GLU A 265 -36.79 -15.76 15.20
CA GLU A 265 -35.32 -15.64 15.15
C GLU A 265 -34.65 -16.94 14.69
N VAL A 266 -35.22 -18.10 15.03
CA VAL A 266 -34.78 -19.40 14.55
C VAL A 266 -34.96 -19.51 13.04
N ALA A 267 -36.12 -19.11 12.50
CA ALA A 267 -36.43 -19.11 11.09
C ALA A 267 -35.43 -18.27 10.29
N VAL A 268 -35.04 -17.07 10.78
CA VAL A 268 -34.00 -16.25 10.15
C VAL A 268 -32.65 -16.96 10.09
N LYS A 269 -32.27 -17.68 11.16
CA LYS A 269 -31.01 -18.44 11.19
C LYS A 269 -31.03 -19.66 10.26
N LEU A 270 -32.17 -20.35 10.17
CA LEU A 270 -32.37 -21.47 9.24
C LEU A 270 -32.37 -21.01 7.80
N ASP A 271 -33.01 -19.87 7.49
CA ASP A 271 -32.98 -19.26 6.15
C ASP A 271 -31.51 -19.02 5.70
N LYS A 272 -30.71 -18.34 6.51
CA LYS A 272 -29.30 -18.11 6.22
C LYS A 272 -28.51 -19.42 6.05
N ARG A 273 -28.73 -20.46 6.88
CA ARG A 273 -27.97 -21.70 6.82
C ARG A 273 -28.33 -22.59 5.63
N TYR A 274 -29.63 -22.72 5.33
CA TYR A 274 -30.14 -23.67 4.32
C TYR A 274 -30.56 -22.99 3.03
N ASN A 275 -30.46 -21.65 2.93
CA ASN A 275 -30.96 -20.86 1.81
C ASN A 275 -32.42 -21.15 1.50
N GLN A 276 -33.25 -21.26 2.55
CA GLN A 276 -34.67 -21.57 2.46
C GLN A 276 -35.49 -20.50 3.16
N LYS A 277 -36.41 -19.88 2.43
CA LYS A 277 -37.29 -18.85 3.00
C LYS A 277 -38.34 -19.47 3.93
N PHE A 278 -38.63 -18.73 5.02
CA PHE A 278 -39.65 -19.12 6.01
C PHE A 278 -40.66 -18.00 6.19
N GLU A 279 -41.92 -18.41 6.38
CA GLU A 279 -42.98 -17.58 6.91
C GLU A 279 -43.44 -18.22 8.21
N VAL A 280 -43.55 -17.43 9.30
CA VAL A 280 -43.94 -17.89 10.63
C VAL A 280 -45.22 -17.19 11.03
N ASP A 281 -46.28 -17.96 11.31
CA ASP A 281 -47.54 -17.43 11.74
C ASP A 281 -47.45 -16.75 13.11
N GLU A 282 -48.25 -15.72 13.35
CA GLU A 282 -48.19 -14.88 14.54
C GLU A 282 -48.39 -15.68 15.84
N ASP A 283 -49.22 -16.73 15.81
CA ASP A 283 -49.55 -17.56 16.98
C ASP A 283 -48.34 -18.35 17.51
N VAL A 284 -47.34 -18.63 16.66
CA VAL A 284 -46.21 -19.47 17.03
C VAL A 284 -44.88 -18.72 17.03
N LYS A 285 -44.81 -17.49 16.57
CA LYS A 285 -43.58 -16.68 16.47
C LYS A 285 -42.77 -16.62 17.77
N LYS A 286 -43.44 -16.58 18.91
CA LYS A 286 -42.83 -16.38 20.23
C LYS A 286 -42.40 -17.68 20.92
N LEU A 287 -42.63 -18.85 20.32
CA LEU A 287 -42.16 -20.13 20.88
C LEU A 287 -40.62 -20.10 20.97
N GLN A 288 -40.11 -20.50 22.16
CA GLN A 288 -38.67 -20.43 22.45
C GLN A 288 -38.00 -21.76 22.17
N TYR A 289 -36.83 -21.72 21.57
CA TYR A 289 -36.05 -22.88 21.22
C TYR A 289 -34.64 -22.81 21.77
N THR A 290 -34.13 -23.98 22.20
CA THR A 290 -32.75 -24.19 22.65
C THR A 290 -32.28 -25.55 22.16
N TYR A 291 -31.42 -25.53 21.14
CA TYR A 291 -30.74 -26.73 20.57
C TYR A 291 -29.55 -26.35 19.75
N THR A 292 -28.72 -27.33 19.42
CA THR A 292 -27.54 -27.14 18.57
C THR A 292 -27.69 -27.97 17.29
N ILE A 293 -27.51 -27.33 16.15
CA ILE A 293 -27.49 -27.96 14.82
C ILE A 293 -26.04 -28.14 14.38
N LYS A 294 -25.69 -29.33 13.90
CA LYS A 294 -24.37 -29.64 13.34
C LYS A 294 -24.48 -30.01 11.87
N ASN A 295 -24.83 -31.28 11.61
CA ASN A 295 -24.89 -31.85 10.27
C ASN A 295 -26.32 -32.26 9.87
N GLU A 296 -27.30 -31.95 10.70
CA GLU A 296 -28.69 -32.31 10.45
C GLU A 296 -29.22 -31.61 9.20
N SER A 297 -30.05 -32.33 8.44
CA SER A 297 -30.76 -31.75 7.31
C SER A 297 -31.87 -30.80 7.79
N LEU A 298 -32.28 -29.86 6.94
CA LEU A 298 -33.41 -29.00 7.27
C LEU A 298 -34.69 -29.80 7.61
N PHE A 299 -34.93 -30.89 6.86
CA PHE A 299 -36.06 -31.76 7.09
C PHE A 299 -36.04 -32.39 8.51
N ASP A 300 -34.87 -32.91 8.95
CA ASP A 300 -34.73 -33.51 10.30
C ASP A 300 -34.97 -32.48 11.39
N ILE A 301 -34.50 -31.24 11.17
CA ILE A 301 -34.70 -30.14 12.16
C ILE A 301 -36.16 -29.76 12.26
N LEU A 302 -36.84 -29.57 11.12
CA LEU A 302 -38.27 -29.24 11.13
C LEU A 302 -39.08 -30.34 11.78
N LYS A 303 -38.80 -31.61 11.47
CA LYS A 303 -39.45 -32.76 12.12
C LYS A 303 -39.19 -32.81 13.62
N LEU A 304 -37.97 -32.50 14.07
CA LEU A 304 -37.67 -32.36 15.50
C LEU A 304 -38.50 -31.25 16.13
N MET A 305 -38.59 -30.08 15.47
CA MET A 305 -39.36 -28.95 15.99
C MET A 305 -40.85 -29.27 16.10
N GLU A 306 -41.42 -29.95 15.11
CA GLU A 306 -42.81 -30.44 15.15
C GLU A 306 -43.07 -31.46 16.27
N THR A 307 -42.04 -32.24 16.63
CA THR A 307 -42.13 -33.23 17.70
C THR A 307 -42.14 -32.58 19.08
N ILE A 308 -41.40 -31.48 19.27
CA ILE A 308 -41.22 -30.86 20.59
C ILE A 308 -42.16 -29.67 20.86
N THR A 309 -42.80 -29.16 19.81
CA THR A 309 -43.70 -28.00 19.89
C THR A 309 -44.92 -28.20 19.00
N PRO A 310 -46.10 -27.60 19.32
CA PRO A 310 -47.31 -27.75 18.53
C PRO A 310 -47.24 -26.88 17.23
N ILE A 311 -46.34 -27.21 16.34
CA ILE A 311 -46.21 -26.53 15.04
C ILE A 311 -46.31 -27.57 13.92
N GLU A 312 -46.59 -27.07 12.72
CA GLU A 312 -46.56 -27.80 11.46
C GLU A 312 -45.82 -26.96 10.45
N ALA A 313 -44.79 -27.54 9.75
CA ALA A 313 -44.04 -26.92 8.72
C ALA A 313 -44.51 -27.42 7.33
N VAL A 314 -45.06 -26.53 6.51
CA VAL A 314 -45.64 -26.89 5.22
C VAL A 314 -44.86 -26.19 4.12
N GLN A 315 -44.40 -26.96 3.13
CA GLN A 315 -43.77 -26.37 1.94
C GLN A 315 -44.85 -25.75 1.02
N GLU A 316 -44.77 -24.45 0.80
CA GLU A 316 -45.66 -23.68 -0.09
C GLU A 316 -44.81 -23.02 -1.20
N GLY A 317 -44.60 -23.71 -2.30
CA GLY A 317 -43.68 -23.26 -3.35
C GLY A 317 -42.24 -23.16 -2.85
N ASP A 318 -41.63 -21.98 -2.93
CA ASP A 318 -40.26 -21.72 -2.49
C ASP A 318 -40.15 -21.32 -1.01
N VAL A 319 -41.27 -21.30 -0.27
CA VAL A 319 -41.33 -20.86 1.13
C VAL A 319 -41.79 -22.00 2.00
N ILE A 320 -41.23 -22.15 3.18
CA ILE A 320 -41.74 -23.03 4.25
C ILE A 320 -42.55 -22.21 5.22
N ARG A 321 -43.83 -22.47 5.27
CA ARG A 321 -44.73 -21.85 6.26
C ARG A 321 -44.80 -22.67 7.53
N ILE A 322 -44.54 -22.00 8.65
CA ILE A 322 -44.65 -22.64 9.99
C ILE A 322 -45.88 -22.07 10.68
N LYS A 323 -46.84 -22.93 10.95
CA LYS A 323 -48.12 -22.62 11.58
C LYS A 323 -48.37 -23.46 12.83
N LYS A 324 -49.39 -23.13 13.57
CA LYS A 324 -49.83 -23.95 14.73
C LYS A 324 -50.41 -25.27 14.20
N ASN A 325 -49.96 -26.36 14.80
CA ASN A 325 -50.59 -27.68 14.64
C ASN A 325 -51.87 -27.72 15.45
N ASN A 326 -53.02 -28.00 14.80
CA ASN A 326 -54.36 -28.06 15.45
C ASN A 326 -54.60 -29.38 16.17
#